data_dc34e74c44b6f09dd83f9b555fca6aba
#
_entry.id   dc34e74c44b6f09dd83f9b555fca6aba
#
_cell.length_a   1.000
_cell.length_b   1.000
_cell.length_c   1.000
_cell.angle_alpha   90.00
_cell.angle_beta   90.00
_cell.angle_gamma   90.00
#
_symmetry.space_group_name_H-M   'P 1'
#
loop_
_entity.id
_entity.type
_entity.pdbx_description
1 polymer ?
#
loop_
_entity_poly.entity_id
_entity_poly.type
_entity_poly.pdbx_seq_one_letter_code
_entity_poly.pdbx_strand_id
1 'polypeptide(L)'
;MNTVDWSRAQFALTACYHWLFVPLTLGLGLVIGVLETIYYRTRDEKWLATTKFWMTLFGVNFAIGVATGIILEFEFGTNWSNYSWFVGDIFGAPLAIEGILAFFMESTFIAVMFFGWKKVSPAFHLASTWLTALGAAISALWILVANAWMQYPTGVTFNPETMRNEMTSFWQVALSPMAIAKVFHTVTSCWALGGAFVVGVCGWMLLKGRNREHCMRSLKVGAWVGLVGIVLTSISGDTSAVVVAQKQPMKLAAMEGLYKGEQGQAIVAFGILNPAKEVGSDEEPYLFDISIPHGLAFLATHRFNAFVPGIEDIIAGKSQDEQGYSISTISYAQRIEHGKAARNALAQYNAALKNGDSASLQQHRQVIDDNFQYLGYAYLDEPSEAVPNVPLSFYSFHAMVTTGGYLVLFFIVVLLLLYKPKWVPGKEKLAKLGYWLAILTIPLTYLCSMCGWIVAEVGRQPWTIQDLMPNKVAISDLTSGHVQTTFWIFAVVFTALLIADVSIICKQISKKSKTNLDIVETK
;
A
#
# COMPACT_ATOMS: atom_id res chain seq x y z
N MET A 1 20.91 0.82 17.40
CA MET A 1 20.48 0.62 16.00
C MET A 1 21.70 0.73 15.10
N ASN A 2 21.90 -0.24 14.23
CA ASN A 2 22.94 -0.25 13.21
C ASN A 2 22.50 0.54 11.95
N THR A 3 23.35 0.60 10.90
CA THR A 3 23.03 1.33 9.66
C THR A 3 21.80 0.78 8.96
N VAL A 4 21.60 -0.55 8.97
CA VAL A 4 20.42 -1.20 8.37
C VAL A 4 19.14 -0.76 9.06
N ASP A 5 19.16 -0.75 10.40
CA ASP A 5 17.99 -0.35 11.19
C ASP A 5 17.61 1.12 10.95
N TRP A 6 18.61 2.02 10.90
CA TRP A 6 18.36 3.42 10.61
C TRP A 6 17.86 3.66 9.20
N SER A 7 18.42 2.96 8.19
CA SER A 7 17.94 3.05 6.79
C SER A 7 16.50 2.55 6.65
N ARG A 8 16.15 1.46 7.31
CA ARG A 8 14.77 0.94 7.36
C ARG A 8 13.83 1.90 8.07
N ALA A 9 14.26 2.46 9.21
CA ALA A 9 13.45 3.42 9.98
C ALA A 9 13.21 4.71 9.17
N GLN A 10 14.23 5.21 8.45
CA GLN A 10 14.09 6.38 7.60
C GLN A 10 13.13 6.14 6.45
N PHE A 11 13.26 5.03 5.72
CA PHE A 11 12.35 4.68 4.65
C PHE A 11 10.90 4.52 5.16
N ALA A 12 10.72 3.85 6.30
CA ALA A 12 9.41 3.72 6.92
C ALA A 12 8.80 5.08 7.31
N LEU A 13 9.63 5.98 7.85
CA LEU A 13 9.21 7.35 8.19
C LEU A 13 8.70 8.09 6.96
N THR A 14 9.51 8.18 5.91
CA THR A 14 9.19 8.94 4.68
C THR A 14 8.01 8.33 3.93
N ALA A 15 7.98 7.00 3.81
CA ALA A 15 6.85 6.29 3.19
C ALA A 15 5.54 6.50 3.96
N CYS A 16 5.55 6.40 5.30
CA CYS A 16 4.36 6.64 6.12
C CYS A 16 3.87 8.09 6.02
N TYR A 17 4.77 9.07 6.05
CA TYR A 17 4.36 10.47 5.87
C TYR A 17 3.82 10.74 4.46
N HIS A 18 4.49 10.25 3.41
CA HIS A 18 3.99 10.39 2.04
C HIS A 18 2.61 9.75 1.88
N TRP A 19 2.40 8.59 2.50
CA TRP A 19 1.12 7.88 2.47
C TRP A 19 -0.03 8.61 3.19
N LEU A 20 0.22 9.63 4.00
CA LEU A 20 -0.85 10.47 4.54
C LEU A 20 -1.50 11.35 3.47
N PHE A 21 -0.78 11.68 2.39
CA PHE A 21 -1.27 12.59 1.33
C PHE A 21 -1.82 11.83 0.11
N VAL A 22 -1.18 10.73 -0.28
CA VAL A 22 -1.52 9.97 -1.50
C VAL A 22 -2.97 9.47 -1.51
N PRO A 23 -3.48 8.74 -0.51
CA PRO A 23 -4.83 8.19 -0.57
C PRO A 23 -5.90 9.28 -0.56
N LEU A 24 -5.64 10.41 0.09
CA LEU A 24 -6.57 11.55 0.06
C LEU A 24 -6.60 12.20 -1.32
N THR A 25 -5.44 12.33 -2.00
CA THR A 25 -5.36 12.81 -3.38
C THR A 25 -6.16 11.93 -4.33
N LEU A 26 -5.93 10.62 -4.33
CA LEU A 26 -6.63 9.67 -5.19
C LEU A 26 -8.14 9.65 -4.92
N GLY A 27 -8.53 9.63 -3.65
CA GLY A 27 -9.93 9.59 -3.25
C GLY A 27 -10.69 10.88 -3.55
N LEU A 28 -10.11 12.04 -3.22
CA LEU A 28 -10.74 13.33 -3.53
C LEU A 28 -10.76 13.62 -5.02
N GLY A 29 -9.73 13.22 -5.78
CA GLY A 29 -9.72 13.36 -7.24
C GLY A 29 -10.95 12.71 -7.88
N LEU A 30 -11.29 11.48 -7.47
CA LEU A 30 -12.49 10.78 -7.92
C LEU A 30 -13.78 11.51 -7.48
N VAL A 31 -13.87 11.91 -6.21
CA VAL A 31 -15.04 12.64 -5.70
C VAL A 31 -15.28 13.92 -6.48
N ILE A 32 -14.24 14.70 -6.74
CA ILE A 32 -14.31 15.96 -7.48
C ILE A 32 -14.73 15.70 -8.94
N GLY A 33 -14.15 14.70 -9.59
CA GLY A 33 -14.54 14.31 -10.96
C GLY A 33 -16.03 13.98 -11.07
N VAL A 34 -16.58 13.24 -10.07
CA VAL A 34 -18.02 12.94 -10.00
C VAL A 34 -18.85 14.21 -9.76
N LEU A 35 -18.47 15.06 -8.80
CA LEU A 35 -19.16 16.31 -8.49
C LEU A 35 -19.19 17.24 -9.70
N GLU A 36 -18.07 17.42 -10.40
CA GLU A 36 -17.99 18.25 -11.59
C GLU A 36 -18.79 17.64 -12.77
N THR A 37 -18.81 16.32 -12.88
CA THR A 37 -19.68 15.65 -13.89
C THR A 37 -21.16 15.95 -13.65
N ILE A 38 -21.59 15.96 -12.39
CA ILE A 38 -22.98 16.33 -12.03
C ILE A 38 -23.22 17.80 -12.36
N TYR A 39 -22.32 18.71 -12.01
CA TYR A 39 -22.39 20.12 -12.38
C TYR A 39 -22.47 20.29 -13.92
N TYR A 40 -21.60 19.62 -14.66
CA TYR A 40 -21.58 19.68 -16.13
C TYR A 40 -22.90 19.30 -16.76
N ARG A 41 -23.58 18.29 -16.21
CA ARG A 41 -24.89 17.80 -16.70
C ARG A 41 -26.08 18.67 -16.26
N THR A 42 -26.05 19.16 -15.02
CA THR A 42 -27.19 19.87 -14.43
C THR A 42 -27.10 21.39 -14.61
N ARG A 43 -25.90 21.93 -14.80
CA ARG A 43 -25.61 23.38 -14.80
C ARG A 43 -26.07 24.11 -13.54
N ASP A 44 -26.30 23.39 -12.46
CA ASP A 44 -26.67 23.96 -11.18
C ASP A 44 -25.43 24.48 -10.43
N GLU A 45 -25.38 25.79 -10.23
CA GLU A 45 -24.28 26.51 -9.59
C GLU A 45 -23.98 26.03 -8.15
N LYS A 46 -24.96 25.41 -7.49
CA LYS A 46 -24.75 24.80 -6.17
C LYS A 46 -23.79 23.60 -6.24
N TRP A 47 -23.82 22.84 -7.34
CA TRP A 47 -22.84 21.77 -7.57
C TRP A 47 -21.46 22.33 -7.92
N LEU A 48 -21.39 23.45 -8.64
CA LEU A 48 -20.13 24.14 -8.90
C LEU A 48 -19.48 24.63 -7.60
N ALA A 49 -20.24 25.26 -6.70
CA ALA A 49 -19.74 25.71 -5.42
C ALA A 49 -19.23 24.54 -4.56
N THR A 50 -19.95 23.40 -4.59
CA THR A 50 -19.55 22.17 -3.93
C THR A 50 -18.25 21.61 -4.51
N THR A 51 -18.13 21.54 -5.84
CA THR A 51 -16.92 21.08 -6.53
C THR A 51 -15.70 21.94 -6.15
N LYS A 52 -15.82 23.26 -6.25
CA LYS A 52 -14.74 24.20 -5.91
C LYS A 52 -14.30 24.13 -4.44
N PHE A 53 -15.22 23.81 -3.53
CA PHE A 53 -14.87 23.59 -2.14
C PHE A 53 -13.89 22.41 -2.00
N TRP A 54 -14.24 21.24 -2.57
CA TRP A 54 -13.40 20.05 -2.49
C TRP A 54 -12.11 20.18 -3.29
N MET A 55 -12.14 20.84 -4.45
CA MET A 55 -10.93 21.16 -5.23
C MET A 55 -9.90 21.95 -4.41
N THR A 56 -10.36 22.88 -3.57
CA THR A 56 -9.42 23.67 -2.73
C THR A 56 -8.70 22.80 -1.72
N LEU A 57 -9.39 21.82 -1.11
CA LEU A 57 -8.78 20.89 -0.17
C LEU A 57 -7.84 19.91 -0.88
N PHE A 58 -8.27 19.41 -2.04
CA PHE A 58 -7.44 18.58 -2.92
C PHE A 58 -6.12 19.28 -3.28
N GLY A 59 -6.17 20.55 -3.71
CA GLY A 59 -4.97 21.26 -4.16
C GLY A 59 -3.93 21.47 -3.04
N VAL A 60 -4.37 21.69 -1.80
CA VAL A 60 -3.46 21.79 -0.65
C VAL A 60 -2.76 20.47 -0.41
N ASN A 61 -3.54 19.40 -0.27
CA ASN A 61 -3.03 18.06 -0.04
C ASN A 61 -2.13 17.55 -1.19
N PHE A 62 -2.53 17.80 -2.44
CA PHE A 62 -1.77 17.42 -3.62
C PHE A 62 -0.38 18.05 -3.65
N ALA A 63 -0.26 19.36 -3.39
CA ALA A 63 1.02 20.06 -3.44
C ALA A 63 2.03 19.49 -2.42
N ILE A 64 1.56 19.15 -1.22
CA ILE A 64 2.41 18.55 -0.18
C ILE A 64 2.72 17.09 -0.50
N GLY A 65 1.74 16.36 -1.06
CA GLY A 65 1.92 14.99 -1.53
C GLY A 65 3.04 14.88 -2.57
N VAL A 66 3.06 15.76 -3.57
CA VAL A 66 4.14 15.80 -4.59
C VAL A 66 5.50 16.06 -3.95
N ALA A 67 5.59 17.06 -3.06
CA ALA A 67 6.86 17.39 -2.39
C ALA A 67 7.43 16.20 -1.58
N THR A 68 6.58 15.49 -0.86
CA THR A 68 6.98 14.32 -0.07
C THR A 68 7.33 13.10 -0.96
N GLY A 69 6.68 12.94 -2.11
CA GLY A 69 6.97 11.87 -3.07
C GLY A 69 8.36 12.02 -3.69
N ILE A 70 8.72 13.23 -4.12
CA ILE A 70 10.05 13.51 -4.68
C ILE A 70 11.15 13.17 -3.67
N ILE A 71 10.97 13.50 -2.38
CA ILE A 71 11.95 13.16 -1.33
C ILE A 71 12.08 11.63 -1.20
N LEU A 72 10.96 10.90 -1.22
CA LEU A 72 10.97 9.44 -1.13
C LEU A 72 11.71 8.78 -2.30
N GLU A 73 11.56 9.30 -3.52
CA GLU A 73 12.28 8.81 -4.68
C GLU A 73 13.80 9.00 -4.56
N PHE A 74 14.26 10.14 -4.02
CA PHE A 74 15.69 10.37 -3.79
C PHE A 74 16.31 9.38 -2.80
N GLU A 75 15.54 8.81 -1.87
CA GLU A 75 16.07 7.83 -0.92
C GLU A 75 16.57 6.56 -1.59
N PHE A 76 16.01 6.16 -2.74
CA PHE A 76 16.50 5.01 -3.50
C PHE A 76 17.94 5.20 -3.97
N GLY A 77 18.32 6.42 -4.36
CA GLY A 77 19.71 6.73 -4.77
C GLY A 77 20.64 6.97 -3.59
N THR A 78 20.15 7.52 -2.48
CA THR A 78 20.98 7.88 -1.33
C THR A 78 21.16 6.74 -0.34
N ASN A 79 20.09 6.14 0.14
CA ASN A 79 20.14 5.15 1.23
C ASN A 79 20.09 3.70 0.74
N TRP A 80 19.61 3.47 -0.50
CA TRP A 80 19.35 2.14 -1.07
C TRP A 80 20.05 1.95 -2.42
N SER A 81 21.28 2.47 -2.57
CA SER A 81 22.01 2.46 -3.84
C SER A 81 22.31 1.05 -4.37
N ASN A 82 22.60 0.09 -3.49
CA ASN A 82 22.83 -1.30 -3.91
C ASN A 82 21.56 -1.93 -4.47
N TYR A 83 20.41 -1.65 -3.84
CA TYR A 83 19.12 -2.04 -4.39
C TYR A 83 18.90 -1.40 -5.76
N SER A 84 19.07 -0.08 -5.88
CA SER A 84 18.86 0.65 -7.13
C SER A 84 19.79 0.16 -8.26
N TRP A 85 21.01 -0.22 -7.93
CA TRP A 85 21.92 -0.85 -8.87
C TRP A 85 21.43 -2.23 -9.33
N PHE A 86 21.04 -3.07 -8.39
CA PHE A 86 20.63 -4.46 -8.64
C PHE A 86 19.34 -4.58 -9.47
N VAL A 87 18.40 -3.67 -9.28
CA VAL A 87 17.12 -3.68 -10.03
C VAL A 87 17.20 -2.96 -11.38
N GLY A 88 18.12 -2.03 -11.55
CA GLY A 88 18.39 -1.35 -12.83
C GLY A 88 17.14 -0.81 -13.51
N ASP A 89 16.91 -1.28 -14.73
CA ASP A 89 15.79 -0.89 -15.60
C ASP A 89 14.42 -1.42 -15.15
N ILE A 90 14.37 -2.44 -14.32
CA ILE A 90 13.11 -3.00 -13.79
C ILE A 90 12.39 -1.98 -12.90
N PHE A 91 13.15 -1.20 -12.14
CA PHE A 91 12.62 -0.10 -11.33
C PHE A 91 12.61 1.22 -12.12
N GLY A 92 13.65 1.45 -12.92
CA GLY A 92 13.82 2.67 -13.69
C GLY A 92 12.76 2.87 -14.79
N ALA A 93 12.33 1.79 -15.47
CA ALA A 93 11.31 1.89 -16.53
C ALA A 93 9.92 2.32 -15.99
N PRO A 94 9.34 1.69 -14.95
CA PRO A 94 8.12 2.17 -14.31
C PRO A 94 8.21 3.62 -13.84
N LEU A 95 9.30 4.03 -13.18
CA LEU A 95 9.48 5.40 -12.70
C LEU A 95 9.63 6.40 -13.84
N ALA A 96 10.32 6.04 -14.93
CA ALA A 96 10.42 6.90 -16.12
C ALA A 96 9.05 7.12 -16.77
N ILE A 97 8.23 6.07 -16.89
CA ILE A 97 6.87 6.16 -17.41
C ILE A 97 6.00 7.01 -16.46
N GLU A 98 6.14 6.84 -15.16
CA GLU A 98 5.47 7.66 -14.15
C GLU A 98 5.81 9.14 -14.35
N GLY A 99 7.09 9.49 -14.42
CA GLY A 99 7.54 10.87 -14.63
C GLY A 99 7.01 11.46 -15.92
N ILE A 100 7.11 10.73 -17.04
CA ILE A 100 6.72 11.23 -18.37
C ILE A 100 5.19 11.30 -18.52
N LEU A 101 4.47 10.25 -18.20
CA LEU A 101 3.01 10.21 -18.43
C LEU A 101 2.23 10.83 -17.28
N ALA A 102 2.46 10.38 -16.04
CA ALA A 102 1.64 10.80 -14.91
C ALA A 102 1.96 12.24 -14.51
N PHE A 103 3.21 12.54 -14.18
CA PHE A 103 3.60 13.85 -13.68
C PHE A 103 3.36 14.99 -14.69
N PHE A 104 3.68 14.80 -15.98
CA PHE A 104 3.39 15.81 -17.01
C PHE A 104 1.89 15.97 -17.24
N MET A 105 1.11 14.88 -17.18
CA MET A 105 -0.34 14.96 -17.30
C MET A 105 -0.93 15.70 -16.09
N GLU A 106 -0.53 15.37 -14.88
CA GLU A 106 -0.98 16.05 -13.67
C GLU A 106 -0.62 17.54 -13.67
N SER A 107 0.63 17.89 -13.91
CA SER A 107 1.10 19.28 -13.88
C SER A 107 0.42 20.15 -14.93
N THR A 108 0.10 19.58 -16.10
CA THR A 108 -0.60 20.29 -17.17
C THR A 108 -2.08 20.51 -16.84
N PHE A 109 -2.78 19.44 -16.46
CA PHE A 109 -4.23 19.51 -16.30
C PHE A 109 -4.67 20.08 -14.95
N ILE A 110 -3.85 20.00 -13.91
CA ILE A 110 -4.13 20.65 -12.63
C ILE A 110 -4.21 22.18 -12.78
N ALA A 111 -3.37 22.77 -13.63
CA ALA A 111 -3.43 24.20 -13.91
C ALA A 111 -4.76 24.59 -14.57
N VAL A 112 -5.26 23.80 -15.50
CA VAL A 112 -6.57 24.01 -16.13
C VAL A 112 -7.69 23.79 -15.09
N MET A 113 -7.61 22.74 -14.30
CA MET A 113 -8.58 22.41 -13.24
C MET A 113 -8.77 23.58 -12.24
N PHE A 114 -7.70 24.28 -11.86
CA PHE A 114 -7.79 25.40 -10.91
C PHE A 114 -8.09 26.74 -11.58
N PHE A 115 -7.49 27.04 -12.73
CA PHE A 115 -7.51 28.34 -13.37
C PHE A 115 -8.31 28.42 -14.68
N GLY A 116 -8.85 27.29 -15.14
CA GLY A 116 -9.53 27.15 -16.43
C GLY A 116 -11.00 27.55 -16.47
N TRP A 117 -11.68 27.68 -15.31
CA TRP A 117 -13.14 27.83 -15.21
C TRP A 117 -13.81 28.83 -16.18
N LYS A 118 -13.13 29.95 -16.47
CA LYS A 118 -13.62 31.01 -17.38
C LYS A 118 -12.79 31.10 -18.67
N LYS A 119 -11.78 30.22 -18.84
CA LYS A 119 -10.81 30.32 -19.93
C LYS A 119 -10.96 29.22 -20.98
N VAL A 120 -11.55 28.11 -20.60
CA VAL A 120 -11.73 26.95 -21.50
C VAL A 120 -13.20 26.53 -21.55
N SER A 121 -13.55 25.69 -22.51
CA SER A 121 -14.92 25.13 -22.57
C SER A 121 -15.21 24.26 -21.35
N PRO A 122 -16.47 24.19 -20.87
CA PRO A 122 -16.83 23.37 -19.73
C PRO A 122 -16.52 21.87 -19.92
N ALA A 123 -16.60 21.37 -21.15
CA ALA A 123 -16.24 19.99 -21.48
C ALA A 123 -14.74 19.74 -21.30
N PHE A 124 -13.90 20.68 -21.78
CA PHE A 124 -12.45 20.58 -21.63
C PHE A 124 -12.01 20.74 -20.16
N HIS A 125 -12.71 21.59 -19.39
CA HIS A 125 -12.45 21.72 -17.95
C HIS A 125 -12.75 20.41 -17.21
N LEU A 126 -13.92 19.80 -17.47
CA LEU A 126 -14.28 18.50 -16.90
C LEU A 126 -13.27 17.41 -17.29
N ALA A 127 -12.88 17.36 -18.57
CA ALA A 127 -11.87 16.43 -19.04
C ALA A 127 -10.53 16.64 -18.31
N SER A 128 -10.13 17.89 -18.06
CA SER A 128 -8.90 18.21 -17.32
C SER A 128 -8.95 17.74 -15.86
N THR A 129 -10.10 17.87 -15.22
CA THR A 129 -10.31 17.34 -13.85
C THR A 129 -10.17 15.81 -13.80
N TRP A 130 -10.80 15.10 -14.75
CA TRP A 130 -10.66 13.65 -14.85
C TRP A 130 -9.24 13.20 -15.24
N LEU A 131 -8.56 13.95 -16.11
CA LEU A 131 -7.17 13.66 -16.48
C LEU A 131 -6.20 13.91 -15.32
N THR A 132 -6.44 14.91 -14.47
CA THR A 132 -5.67 15.09 -13.23
C THR A 132 -5.87 13.91 -12.29
N ALA A 133 -7.11 13.46 -12.05
CA ALA A 133 -7.40 12.30 -11.22
C ALA A 133 -6.82 11.00 -11.80
N LEU A 134 -6.86 10.84 -13.12
CA LEU A 134 -6.27 9.69 -13.82
C LEU A 134 -4.75 9.72 -13.76
N GLY A 135 -4.11 10.89 -13.87
CA GLY A 135 -2.67 11.07 -13.71
C GLY A 135 -2.19 10.55 -12.36
N ALA A 136 -2.84 10.99 -11.28
CA ALA A 136 -2.55 10.49 -9.94
C ALA A 136 -2.73 8.96 -9.81
N ALA A 137 -3.75 8.39 -10.45
CA ALA A 137 -3.95 6.95 -10.45
C ALA A 137 -2.88 6.20 -11.26
N ILE A 138 -2.41 6.76 -12.38
CA ILE A 138 -1.31 6.20 -13.20
C ILE A 138 0.02 6.30 -12.45
N SER A 139 0.30 7.40 -11.74
CA SER A 139 1.46 7.50 -10.85
C SER A 139 1.44 6.39 -9.81
N ALA A 140 0.34 6.25 -9.07
CA ALA A 140 0.19 5.17 -8.11
C ALA A 140 0.34 3.77 -8.75
N LEU A 141 -0.16 3.55 -9.95
CA LEU A 141 -0.02 2.28 -10.66
C LEU A 141 1.44 1.90 -10.87
N TRP A 142 2.28 2.80 -11.37
CA TRP A 142 3.66 2.45 -11.71
C TRP A 142 4.53 2.20 -10.48
N ILE A 143 4.39 2.99 -9.43
CA ILE A 143 5.13 2.72 -8.18
C ILE A 143 4.65 1.42 -7.51
N LEU A 144 3.36 1.09 -7.61
CA LEU A 144 2.80 -0.17 -7.09
C LEU A 144 3.26 -1.38 -7.91
N VAL A 145 3.42 -1.26 -9.22
CA VAL A 145 4.04 -2.29 -10.07
C VAL A 145 5.47 -2.57 -9.64
N ALA A 146 6.28 -1.52 -9.46
CA ALA A 146 7.65 -1.66 -8.97
C ALA A 146 7.70 -2.32 -7.58
N ASN A 147 6.84 -1.91 -6.66
CA ASN A 147 6.73 -2.52 -5.34
C ASN A 147 6.23 -3.97 -5.37
N ALA A 148 5.30 -4.30 -6.28
CA ALA A 148 4.82 -5.66 -6.46
C ALA A 148 5.92 -6.59 -6.98
N TRP A 149 6.78 -6.11 -7.88
CA TRP A 149 7.92 -6.85 -8.36
C TRP A 149 8.91 -7.20 -7.23
N MET A 150 9.14 -6.28 -6.30
CA MET A 150 9.98 -6.56 -5.12
C MET A 150 9.42 -7.71 -4.27
N GLN A 151 8.13 -7.94 -4.29
CA GLN A 151 7.45 -8.99 -3.53
C GLN A 151 7.33 -10.31 -4.30
N TYR A 152 7.36 -10.26 -5.63
CA TYR A 152 7.34 -11.40 -6.52
C TYR A 152 8.15 -11.07 -7.79
N PRO A 153 9.49 -11.25 -7.74
CA PRO A 153 10.36 -10.94 -8.88
C PRO A 153 10.13 -11.91 -10.04
N THR A 154 9.64 -11.38 -11.16
CA THR A 154 9.31 -12.13 -12.37
C THR A 154 9.63 -11.30 -13.62
N GLY A 155 9.76 -11.95 -14.78
CA GLY A 155 10.04 -11.28 -16.05
C GLY A 155 11.45 -10.69 -16.17
N VAL A 156 12.43 -11.31 -15.49
CA VAL A 156 13.81 -10.84 -15.41
C VAL A 156 14.80 -11.99 -15.54
N THR A 157 16.02 -11.66 -15.95
CA THR A 157 17.18 -12.56 -15.94
C THR A 157 18.35 -11.85 -15.27
N PHE A 158 19.06 -12.56 -14.42
CA PHE A 158 20.25 -12.04 -13.77
C PHE A 158 21.45 -12.05 -14.73
N ASN A 159 22.13 -10.90 -14.85
CA ASN A 159 23.38 -10.78 -15.58
C ASN A 159 24.56 -10.71 -14.59
N PRO A 160 25.39 -11.76 -14.50
CA PRO A 160 26.52 -11.78 -13.57
C PRO A 160 27.66 -10.83 -13.94
N GLU A 161 27.75 -10.38 -15.20
CA GLU A 161 28.78 -9.42 -15.63
C GLU A 161 28.49 -8.02 -15.10
N THR A 162 27.23 -7.62 -15.12
CA THR A 162 26.77 -6.31 -14.67
C THR A 162 26.30 -6.30 -13.22
N MET A 163 26.13 -7.49 -12.61
CA MET A 163 25.55 -7.67 -11.28
C MET A 163 24.13 -7.09 -11.16
N ARG A 164 23.34 -7.20 -12.24
CA ARG A 164 21.99 -6.64 -12.33
C ARG A 164 20.98 -7.69 -12.76
N ASN A 165 19.75 -7.49 -12.32
CA ASN A 165 18.61 -8.08 -12.99
C ASN A 165 18.26 -7.24 -14.22
N GLU A 166 18.14 -7.90 -15.36
CA GLU A 166 17.76 -7.28 -16.63
C GLU A 166 16.34 -7.67 -16.98
N MET A 167 15.53 -6.72 -17.40
CA MET A 167 14.14 -6.98 -17.77
C MET A 167 14.06 -7.77 -19.07
N THR A 168 13.48 -8.95 -19.02
CA THR A 168 13.22 -9.78 -20.21
C THR A 168 11.81 -9.60 -20.75
N SER A 169 10.86 -9.23 -19.89
CA SER A 169 9.48 -9.00 -20.30
C SER A 169 8.80 -7.94 -19.44
N PHE A 170 8.61 -6.76 -20.01
CA PHE A 170 7.88 -5.66 -19.38
C PHE A 170 6.45 -6.07 -18.95
N TRP A 171 5.74 -6.79 -19.81
CA TRP A 171 4.36 -7.19 -19.52
C TRP A 171 4.25 -8.23 -18.40
N GLN A 172 5.25 -9.12 -18.24
CA GLN A 172 5.28 -10.04 -17.10
C GLN A 172 5.51 -9.30 -15.79
N VAL A 173 6.27 -8.21 -15.79
CA VAL A 173 6.45 -7.33 -14.63
C VAL A 173 5.15 -6.57 -14.35
N ALA A 174 4.65 -5.83 -15.35
CA ALA A 174 3.52 -4.89 -15.19
C ALA A 174 2.18 -5.58 -14.91
N LEU A 175 1.95 -6.76 -15.48
CA LEU A 175 0.69 -7.53 -15.37
C LEU A 175 0.85 -8.79 -14.53
N SER A 176 1.85 -8.86 -13.66
CA SER A 176 1.97 -9.97 -12.71
C SER A 176 0.73 -10.04 -11.80
N PRO A 177 0.30 -11.24 -11.36
CA PRO A 177 -0.83 -11.38 -10.44
C PRO A 177 -0.69 -10.52 -9.18
N MET A 178 0.55 -10.40 -8.67
CA MET A 178 0.87 -9.55 -7.52
C MET A 178 0.66 -8.06 -7.84
N ALA A 179 1.09 -7.60 -9.03
CA ALA A 179 0.91 -6.20 -9.43
C ALA A 179 -0.57 -5.85 -9.62
N ILE A 180 -1.33 -6.69 -10.31
CA ILE A 180 -2.77 -6.47 -10.54
C ILE A 180 -3.51 -6.42 -9.19
N ALA A 181 -3.33 -7.41 -8.33
CA ALA A 181 -3.99 -7.46 -7.03
C ALA A 181 -3.63 -6.23 -6.17
N LYS A 182 -2.36 -5.85 -6.12
CA LYS A 182 -1.86 -4.74 -5.33
C LYS A 182 -2.38 -3.39 -5.81
N VAL A 183 -2.34 -3.13 -7.12
CA VAL A 183 -2.85 -1.88 -7.72
C VAL A 183 -4.34 -1.72 -7.44
N PHE A 184 -5.14 -2.73 -7.71
CA PHE A 184 -6.58 -2.68 -7.47
C PHE A 184 -6.89 -2.44 -5.99
N HIS A 185 -6.31 -3.23 -5.10
CA HIS A 185 -6.53 -3.11 -3.66
C HIS A 185 -6.16 -1.73 -3.12
N THR A 186 -5.00 -1.23 -3.51
CA THR A 186 -4.49 0.06 -3.02
C THR A 186 -5.28 1.24 -3.56
N VAL A 187 -5.57 1.28 -4.86
CA VAL A 187 -6.31 2.41 -5.46
C VAL A 187 -7.75 2.47 -4.94
N THR A 188 -8.44 1.34 -4.83
CA THR A 188 -9.82 1.31 -4.32
C THR A 188 -9.90 1.64 -2.83
N SER A 189 -8.88 1.29 -2.03
CA SER A 189 -8.79 1.71 -0.62
C SER A 189 -8.65 3.23 -0.47
N CYS A 190 -7.97 3.89 -1.42
CA CYS A 190 -7.89 5.36 -1.45
C CYS A 190 -9.26 6.00 -1.73
N TRP A 191 -10.12 5.35 -2.53
CA TRP A 191 -11.50 5.84 -2.73
C TRP A 191 -12.32 5.76 -1.45
N ALA A 192 -12.16 4.68 -0.69
CA ALA A 192 -12.80 4.54 0.62
C ALA A 192 -12.35 5.65 1.58
N LEU A 193 -11.05 5.98 1.60
CA LEU A 193 -10.51 7.04 2.44
C LEU A 193 -11.03 8.43 2.00
N GLY A 194 -11.05 8.73 0.71
CA GLY A 194 -11.62 9.98 0.19
C GLY A 194 -13.09 10.13 0.56
N GLY A 195 -13.88 9.05 0.44
CA GLY A 195 -15.27 9.00 0.89
C GLY A 195 -15.43 9.26 2.38
N ALA A 196 -14.61 8.62 3.23
CA ALA A 196 -14.60 8.82 4.68
C ALA A 196 -14.22 10.26 5.06
N PHE A 197 -13.23 10.83 4.39
CA PHE A 197 -12.84 12.23 4.58
C PHE A 197 -13.99 13.19 4.27
N VAL A 198 -14.67 13.00 3.13
CA VAL A 198 -15.83 13.82 2.75
C VAL A 198 -16.95 13.70 3.78
N VAL A 199 -17.28 12.47 4.21
CA VAL A 199 -18.32 12.23 5.21
C VAL A 199 -17.96 12.86 6.56
N GLY A 200 -16.71 12.73 6.99
CA GLY A 200 -16.24 13.29 8.26
C GLY A 200 -16.22 14.81 8.29
N VAL A 201 -15.74 15.46 7.22
CA VAL A 201 -15.76 16.93 7.10
C VAL A 201 -17.21 17.45 7.09
N CYS A 202 -18.11 16.80 6.36
CA CYS A 202 -19.53 17.16 6.38
C CYS A 202 -20.14 16.94 7.77
N GLY A 203 -19.77 15.86 8.47
CA GLY A 203 -20.16 15.61 9.85
C GLY A 203 -19.78 16.77 10.78
N TRP A 204 -18.54 17.26 10.65
CA TRP A 204 -18.07 18.43 11.40
C TRP A 204 -18.87 19.71 11.07
N MET A 205 -19.12 19.97 9.78
CA MET A 205 -19.91 21.14 9.35
C MET A 205 -21.33 21.07 9.87
N LEU A 206 -21.99 19.91 9.82
CA LEU A 206 -23.35 19.67 10.34
C LEU A 206 -23.39 19.79 11.87
N LEU A 207 -22.38 19.32 12.58
CA LEU A 207 -22.25 19.49 14.03
C LEU A 207 -22.21 20.98 14.43
N LYS A 208 -21.64 21.84 13.55
CA LYS A 208 -21.60 23.29 13.71
C LYS A 208 -22.85 23.99 13.13
N GLY A 209 -23.82 23.28 12.58
CA GLY A 209 -25.03 23.83 11.98
C GLY A 209 -24.80 24.62 10.68
N ARG A 210 -23.76 24.26 9.88
CA ARG A 210 -23.33 25.04 8.71
C ARG A 210 -23.58 24.32 7.39
N ASN A 211 -24.01 25.08 6.37
CA ASN A 211 -24.11 24.66 4.96
C ASN A 211 -24.74 23.26 4.76
N ARG A 212 -25.96 23.08 5.28
CA ARG A 212 -26.63 21.78 5.29
C ARG A 212 -26.83 21.19 3.88
N GLU A 213 -27.26 22.01 2.91
CA GLU A 213 -27.51 21.52 1.54
C GLU A 213 -26.20 21.10 0.86
N HIS A 214 -25.12 21.90 1.02
CA HIS A 214 -23.79 21.53 0.54
C HIS A 214 -23.34 20.20 1.14
N CYS A 215 -23.50 20.03 2.47
CA CYS A 215 -23.15 18.77 3.13
C CYS A 215 -23.98 17.61 2.59
N MET A 216 -25.28 17.77 2.36
CA MET A 216 -26.13 16.70 1.84
C MET A 216 -25.74 16.29 0.41
N ARG A 217 -25.33 17.24 -0.45
CA ARG A 217 -24.80 16.93 -1.78
C ARG A 217 -23.48 16.16 -1.68
N SER A 218 -22.54 16.67 -0.86
CA SER A 218 -21.24 16.03 -0.65
C SER A 218 -21.35 14.64 -0.03
N LEU A 219 -22.19 14.47 1.00
CA LEU A 219 -22.44 13.19 1.66
C LEU A 219 -22.93 12.11 0.69
N LYS A 220 -23.85 12.46 -0.22
CA LYS A 220 -24.34 11.50 -1.22
C LYS A 220 -23.21 10.97 -2.09
N VAL A 221 -22.38 11.85 -2.62
CA VAL A 221 -21.25 11.44 -3.48
C VAL A 221 -20.17 10.74 -2.66
N GLY A 222 -19.73 11.33 -1.55
CA GLY A 222 -18.68 10.77 -0.71
C GLY A 222 -19.02 9.40 -0.13
N ALA A 223 -20.25 9.19 0.33
CA ALA A 223 -20.68 7.90 0.86
C ALA A 223 -20.78 6.80 -0.22
N TRP A 224 -21.23 7.14 -1.45
CA TRP A 224 -21.22 6.18 -2.56
C TRP A 224 -19.81 5.85 -3.02
N VAL A 225 -18.92 6.85 -3.18
CA VAL A 225 -17.52 6.62 -3.53
C VAL A 225 -16.84 5.76 -2.45
N GLY A 226 -17.09 6.08 -1.17
CA GLY A 226 -16.55 5.32 -0.06
C GLY A 226 -17.05 3.87 -0.02
N LEU A 227 -18.35 3.64 -0.21
CA LEU A 227 -18.91 2.28 -0.23
C LEU A 227 -18.37 1.46 -1.41
N VAL A 228 -18.38 2.03 -2.61
CA VAL A 228 -17.84 1.35 -3.79
C VAL A 228 -16.35 1.05 -3.59
N GLY A 229 -15.58 2.02 -3.08
CA GLY A 229 -14.17 1.86 -2.76
C GLY A 229 -13.93 0.69 -1.81
N ILE A 230 -14.60 0.67 -0.64
CA ILE A 230 -14.33 -0.38 0.36
C ILE A 230 -14.84 -1.76 -0.07
N VAL A 231 -15.94 -1.85 -0.82
CA VAL A 231 -16.41 -3.14 -1.37
C VAL A 231 -15.43 -3.69 -2.39
N LEU A 232 -14.93 -2.86 -3.31
CA LEU A 232 -13.91 -3.27 -4.27
C LEU A 232 -12.58 -3.63 -3.57
N THR A 233 -12.22 -2.90 -2.52
CA THR A 233 -11.05 -3.22 -1.67
C THR A 233 -11.21 -4.57 -1.00
N SER A 234 -12.40 -4.91 -0.50
CA SER A 234 -12.66 -6.21 0.11
C SER A 234 -12.55 -7.36 -0.91
N ILE A 235 -13.12 -7.18 -2.11
CA ILE A 235 -13.02 -8.16 -3.19
C ILE A 235 -11.57 -8.36 -3.64
N SER A 236 -10.84 -7.27 -3.85
CA SER A 236 -9.42 -7.36 -4.24
C SER A 236 -8.52 -7.85 -3.09
N GLY A 237 -8.94 -7.66 -1.83
CA GLY A 237 -8.29 -8.19 -0.64
C GLY A 237 -8.31 -9.71 -0.60
N ASP A 238 -9.44 -10.32 -0.93
CA ASP A 238 -9.58 -11.76 -1.10
C ASP A 238 -8.64 -12.31 -2.20
N THR A 239 -8.65 -11.68 -3.37
CA THR A 239 -7.69 -12.02 -4.46
C THR A 239 -6.23 -11.87 -4.00
N SER A 240 -5.92 -10.80 -3.25
CA SER A 240 -4.57 -10.58 -2.71
C SER A 240 -4.16 -11.66 -1.72
N ALA A 241 -5.07 -12.16 -0.88
CA ALA A 241 -4.79 -13.23 0.07
C ALA A 241 -4.39 -14.52 -0.64
N VAL A 242 -5.10 -14.89 -1.72
CA VAL A 242 -4.76 -16.06 -2.54
C VAL A 242 -3.37 -15.90 -3.19
N VAL A 243 -3.07 -14.72 -3.75
CA VAL A 243 -1.76 -14.45 -4.36
C VAL A 243 -0.64 -14.50 -3.31
N VAL A 244 -0.87 -13.94 -2.12
CA VAL A 244 0.09 -14.00 -1.01
C VAL A 244 0.31 -15.44 -0.54
N ALA A 245 -0.75 -16.23 -0.41
CA ALA A 245 -0.65 -17.65 -0.06
C ALA A 245 0.24 -18.44 -1.03
N GLN A 246 0.12 -18.16 -2.33
CA GLN A 246 0.88 -18.84 -3.37
C GLN A 246 2.31 -18.33 -3.53
N LYS A 247 2.54 -17.02 -3.39
CA LYS A 247 3.83 -16.39 -3.74
C LYS A 247 4.66 -15.97 -2.52
N GLN A 248 4.02 -15.73 -1.38
CA GLN A 248 4.66 -15.33 -0.14
C GLN A 248 4.06 -16.07 1.08
N PRO A 249 4.11 -17.42 1.11
CA PRO A 249 3.46 -18.22 2.17
C PRO A 249 3.97 -17.85 3.57
N MET A 250 5.24 -17.49 3.74
CA MET A 250 5.79 -17.02 5.02
C MET A 250 5.11 -15.74 5.51
N LYS A 251 4.76 -14.83 4.60
CA LYS A 251 4.00 -13.62 4.93
C LYS A 251 2.59 -13.99 5.42
N LEU A 252 1.90 -14.90 4.71
CA LEU A 252 0.59 -15.38 5.15
C LEU A 252 0.66 -16.00 6.54
N ALA A 253 1.60 -16.90 6.77
CA ALA A 253 1.78 -17.55 8.06
C ALA A 253 2.08 -16.52 9.18
N ALA A 254 2.90 -15.51 8.91
CA ALA A 254 3.23 -14.48 9.89
C ALA A 254 2.04 -13.54 10.20
N MET A 255 1.25 -13.14 9.19
CA MET A 255 0.10 -12.26 9.41
C MET A 255 -1.09 -12.94 10.07
N GLU A 256 -1.11 -14.28 10.03
CA GLU A 256 -2.09 -15.11 10.74
C GLU A 256 -1.55 -15.68 12.07
N GLY A 257 -0.27 -15.43 12.41
CA GLY A 257 0.36 -16.01 13.61
C GLY A 257 0.42 -17.53 13.57
N LEU A 258 0.43 -18.14 12.38
CA LEU A 258 0.34 -19.57 12.15
C LEU A 258 1.73 -20.20 12.19
N TYR A 259 2.08 -20.88 13.26
CA TYR A 259 3.36 -21.57 13.40
C TYR A 259 3.35 -22.97 12.77
N LYS A 260 2.29 -23.75 12.97
CA LYS A 260 2.09 -25.08 12.40
C LYS A 260 0.79 -25.11 11.63
N GLY A 261 0.83 -25.59 10.40
CA GLY A 261 -0.33 -25.67 9.52
C GLY A 261 -1.02 -27.01 9.61
N GLU A 262 -2.29 -27.00 9.23
CA GLU A 262 -3.12 -28.20 9.17
C GLU A 262 -4.05 -28.19 7.95
N GLN A 263 -4.65 -29.35 7.70
CA GLN A 263 -5.69 -29.50 6.68
C GLN A 263 -6.98 -28.80 7.15
N GLY A 264 -7.55 -27.94 6.32
CA GLY A 264 -8.75 -27.20 6.72
C GLY A 264 -8.49 -26.13 7.77
N GLN A 265 -7.34 -25.46 7.69
CA GLN A 265 -6.85 -24.47 8.65
C GLN A 265 -7.91 -23.43 9.00
N ALA A 266 -8.14 -23.23 10.30
CA ALA A 266 -9.01 -22.18 10.83
C ALA A 266 -8.36 -20.79 10.64
N ILE A 267 -9.18 -19.74 10.49
CA ILE A 267 -8.74 -18.34 10.55
C ILE A 267 -9.01 -17.78 11.94
N VAL A 268 -8.06 -17.08 12.51
CA VAL A 268 -8.23 -16.37 13.78
C VAL A 268 -8.98 -15.07 13.55
N ALA A 269 -10.22 -14.99 13.99
CA ALA A 269 -11.01 -13.75 13.87
C ALA A 269 -10.58 -12.69 14.90
N PHE A 270 -10.18 -13.14 16.09
CA PHE A 270 -9.60 -12.32 17.15
C PHE A 270 -8.61 -13.16 17.94
N GLY A 271 -7.42 -12.62 18.23
CA GLY A 271 -6.40 -13.35 18.99
C GLY A 271 -5.45 -12.43 19.75
N ILE A 272 -4.92 -12.97 20.84
CA ILE A 272 -3.83 -12.38 21.62
C ILE A 272 -2.65 -13.34 21.50
N LEU A 273 -1.61 -12.92 20.81
CA LEU A 273 -0.40 -13.72 20.62
C LEU A 273 0.30 -13.96 21.97
N ASN A 274 0.87 -15.16 22.12
CA ASN A 274 1.73 -15.49 23.24
C ASN A 274 3.14 -14.89 22.99
N PRO A 275 3.60 -13.93 23.83
CA PRO A 275 4.92 -13.31 23.64
C PRO A 275 6.09 -14.28 23.92
N ALA A 276 5.84 -15.42 24.55
CA ALA A 276 6.85 -16.45 24.77
C ALA A 276 7.01 -17.43 23.59
N LYS A 277 6.11 -17.36 22.59
CA LYS A 277 6.19 -18.22 21.42
C LYS A 277 7.32 -17.79 20.49
N GLU A 278 8.28 -18.67 20.34
CA GLU A 278 9.38 -18.57 19.38
C GLU A 278 9.31 -19.71 18.35
N VAL A 279 10.01 -19.55 17.22
CA VAL A 279 10.09 -20.59 16.19
C VAL A 279 10.76 -21.84 16.77
N GLY A 280 10.10 -22.97 16.67
CA GLY A 280 10.58 -24.26 17.21
C GLY A 280 10.34 -24.46 18.71
N SER A 281 9.72 -23.50 19.42
CA SER A 281 9.32 -23.71 20.83
C SER A 281 8.02 -24.51 20.93
N ASP A 282 7.82 -25.22 22.05
CA ASP A 282 6.59 -25.97 22.33
C ASP A 282 5.47 -25.09 22.90
N GLU A 283 5.71 -23.78 23.05
CA GLU A 283 4.71 -22.83 23.53
C GLU A 283 3.55 -22.68 22.56
N GLU A 284 2.33 -22.49 23.09
CA GLU A 284 1.15 -22.22 22.27
C GLU A 284 1.25 -20.84 21.59
N PRO A 285 0.80 -20.69 20.32
CA PRO A 285 0.89 -19.42 19.58
C PRO A 285 0.07 -18.29 20.20
N TYR A 286 -1.06 -18.63 20.85
CA TYR A 286 -2.00 -17.66 21.39
C TYR A 286 -2.22 -17.86 22.89
N LEU A 287 -2.35 -16.76 23.62
CA LEU A 287 -2.89 -16.75 24.98
C LEU A 287 -4.41 -16.88 24.96
N PHE A 288 -5.05 -16.37 23.92
CA PHE A 288 -6.48 -16.43 23.68
C PHE A 288 -6.75 -16.25 22.19
N ASP A 289 -7.67 -17.02 21.63
CA ASP A 289 -8.16 -16.83 20.27
C ASP A 289 -9.63 -17.21 20.11
N ILE A 290 -10.26 -16.58 19.10
CA ILE A 290 -11.56 -16.95 18.57
C ILE A 290 -11.34 -17.25 17.10
N SER A 291 -11.47 -18.53 16.74
CA SER A 291 -11.17 -19.01 15.40
C SER A 291 -12.41 -19.49 14.68
N ILE A 292 -12.45 -19.27 13.35
CA ILE A 292 -13.49 -19.76 12.44
C ILE A 292 -12.93 -20.98 11.71
N PRO A 293 -13.48 -22.18 11.92
CA PRO A 293 -13.02 -23.40 11.25
C PRO A 293 -13.01 -23.26 9.73
N HIS A 294 -12.00 -23.82 9.07
CA HIS A 294 -11.80 -23.79 7.62
C HIS A 294 -11.63 -22.38 6.98
N GLY A 295 -11.67 -21.32 7.79
CA GLY A 295 -11.68 -19.93 7.28
C GLY A 295 -10.40 -19.56 6.56
N LEU A 296 -9.21 -19.90 7.12
CA LEU A 296 -7.94 -19.59 6.49
C LEU A 296 -7.69 -20.47 5.25
N ALA A 297 -8.05 -21.75 5.31
CA ALA A 297 -7.97 -22.64 4.14
C ALA A 297 -8.80 -22.07 2.97
N PHE A 298 -10.02 -21.59 3.25
CA PHE A 298 -10.87 -20.97 2.24
C PHE A 298 -10.30 -19.63 1.73
N LEU A 299 -9.85 -18.76 2.62
CA LEU A 299 -9.26 -17.46 2.24
C LEU A 299 -8.00 -17.63 1.37
N ALA A 300 -7.15 -18.60 1.71
CA ALA A 300 -5.88 -18.81 1.01
C ALA A 300 -6.03 -19.54 -0.35
N THR A 301 -7.08 -20.35 -0.53
CA THR A 301 -7.17 -21.29 -1.66
C THR A 301 -8.55 -21.40 -2.31
N HIS A 302 -9.58 -20.78 -1.76
CA HIS A 302 -11.00 -20.98 -2.08
C HIS A 302 -11.46 -22.44 -1.89
N ARG A 303 -10.79 -23.21 -1.02
CA ARG A 303 -11.11 -24.61 -0.68
C ARG A 303 -11.14 -24.80 0.83
N PHE A 304 -12.21 -25.37 1.35
CA PHE A 304 -12.39 -25.53 2.80
C PHE A 304 -11.41 -26.52 3.44
N ASN A 305 -10.93 -27.51 2.70
CA ASN A 305 -10.06 -28.57 3.21
C ASN A 305 -8.63 -28.49 2.68
N ALA A 306 -8.15 -27.30 2.28
CA ALA A 306 -6.78 -27.14 1.86
C ALA A 306 -5.82 -27.12 3.05
N PHE A 307 -4.62 -27.62 2.84
CA PHE A 307 -3.50 -27.46 3.76
C PHE A 307 -2.95 -26.04 3.64
N VAL A 308 -2.78 -25.35 4.76
CA VAL A 308 -2.09 -24.05 4.78
C VAL A 308 -0.84 -24.19 5.62
N PRO A 309 0.37 -24.04 5.05
CA PRO A 309 1.60 -24.23 5.81
C PRO A 309 1.84 -23.11 6.82
N GLY A 310 2.24 -23.48 8.04
CA GLY A 310 2.71 -22.55 9.05
C GLY A 310 4.19 -22.20 8.91
N ILE A 311 4.68 -21.29 9.74
CA ILE A 311 6.08 -20.82 9.76
C ILE A 311 7.05 -21.99 9.84
N GLU A 312 6.84 -22.90 10.80
CA GLU A 312 7.72 -24.04 11.01
C GLU A 312 7.68 -25.06 9.86
N ASP A 313 6.51 -25.24 9.24
CA ASP A 313 6.36 -26.08 8.06
C ASP A 313 7.12 -25.54 6.87
N ILE A 314 7.03 -24.21 6.61
CA ILE A 314 7.72 -23.55 5.51
C ILE A 314 9.24 -23.63 5.70
N ILE A 315 9.74 -23.41 6.90
CA ILE A 315 11.15 -23.57 7.25
C ILE A 315 11.62 -25.00 7.00
N ALA A 316 10.81 -25.99 7.36
CA ALA A 316 11.10 -27.40 7.16
C ALA A 316 10.96 -27.86 5.69
N GLY A 317 10.48 -26.99 4.79
CA GLY A 317 10.29 -27.32 3.38
C GLY A 317 8.95 -27.99 3.09
N LYS A 318 7.91 -27.71 3.87
CA LYS A 318 6.54 -28.09 3.52
C LYS A 318 5.83 -26.92 2.84
N SER A 319 5.04 -27.22 1.83
CA SER A 319 4.24 -26.26 1.08
C SER A 319 2.90 -26.88 0.71
N GLN A 320 2.10 -26.16 -0.07
CA GLN A 320 0.87 -26.69 -0.68
C GLN A 320 0.98 -26.70 -2.21
N ASP A 321 0.35 -27.67 -2.84
CA ASP A 321 0.20 -27.72 -4.28
C ASP A 321 -1.03 -26.90 -4.76
N GLU A 322 -1.25 -26.86 -6.09
CA GLU A 322 -2.40 -26.18 -6.68
C GLU A 322 -3.75 -26.79 -6.27
N GLN A 323 -3.75 -28.04 -5.83
CA GLN A 323 -4.92 -28.77 -5.35
C GLN A 323 -5.19 -28.54 -3.85
N GLY A 324 -4.24 -27.93 -3.12
CA GLY A 324 -4.33 -27.67 -1.69
C GLY A 324 -3.88 -28.83 -0.81
N TYR A 325 -3.08 -29.76 -1.35
CA TYR A 325 -2.45 -30.83 -0.56
C TYR A 325 -1.06 -30.43 -0.09
N SER A 326 -0.64 -30.95 1.05
CA SER A 326 0.71 -30.76 1.55
C SER A 326 1.72 -31.48 0.67
N ILE A 327 2.75 -30.73 0.24
CA ILE A 327 3.88 -31.25 -0.51
C ILE A 327 5.21 -30.91 0.15
N SER A 328 6.24 -31.71 -0.11
CA SER A 328 7.59 -31.41 0.30
C SER A 328 8.31 -30.60 -0.75
N THR A 329 9.02 -29.55 -0.29
CA THR A 329 9.91 -28.70 -1.09
C THR A 329 11.27 -28.64 -0.40
N ILE A 330 12.20 -27.86 -0.92
CA ILE A 330 13.48 -27.66 -0.22
C ILE A 330 13.32 -26.80 1.03
N SER A 331 13.95 -27.25 2.14
CA SER A 331 13.95 -26.51 3.40
C SER A 331 14.74 -25.20 3.33
N TYR A 332 14.53 -24.29 4.25
CA TYR A 332 15.29 -23.05 4.30
C TYR A 332 16.79 -23.28 4.57
N ALA A 333 17.16 -24.32 5.32
CA ALA A 333 18.54 -24.72 5.46
C ALA A 333 19.17 -25.09 4.11
N GLN A 334 18.47 -25.86 3.28
CA GLN A 334 18.90 -26.18 1.92
C GLN A 334 18.96 -24.94 1.02
N ARG A 335 17.98 -24.01 1.14
CA ARG A 335 18.03 -22.74 0.40
C ARG A 335 19.25 -21.90 0.76
N ILE A 336 19.68 -21.90 2.03
CA ILE A 336 20.91 -21.26 2.49
C ILE A 336 22.13 -21.88 1.80
N GLU A 337 22.21 -23.22 1.71
CA GLU A 337 23.31 -23.90 1.02
C GLU A 337 23.32 -23.59 -0.48
N HIS A 338 22.19 -23.63 -1.16
CA HIS A 338 22.05 -23.23 -2.57
C HIS A 338 22.42 -21.76 -2.79
N GLY A 339 22.00 -20.87 -1.90
CA GLY A 339 22.37 -19.47 -1.96
C GLY A 339 23.89 -19.25 -1.81
N LYS A 340 24.53 -19.94 -0.85
CA LYS A 340 25.98 -19.92 -0.69
C LYS A 340 26.70 -20.45 -1.93
N ALA A 341 26.18 -21.50 -2.58
CA ALA A 341 26.72 -22.01 -3.83
C ALA A 341 26.64 -20.95 -4.95
N ALA A 342 25.49 -20.28 -5.11
CA ALA A 342 25.32 -19.19 -6.08
C ALA A 342 26.31 -18.05 -5.84
N ARG A 343 26.43 -17.57 -4.58
CA ARG A 343 27.34 -16.48 -4.22
C ARG A 343 28.81 -16.83 -4.49
N ASN A 344 29.22 -18.04 -4.14
CA ASN A 344 30.60 -18.52 -4.39
C ASN A 344 30.88 -18.65 -5.88
N ALA A 345 29.94 -19.23 -6.66
CA ALA A 345 30.05 -19.33 -8.11
C ALA A 345 30.14 -17.95 -8.77
N LEU A 346 29.41 -16.96 -8.26
CA LEU A 346 29.45 -15.58 -8.75
C LEU A 346 30.82 -14.93 -8.51
N ALA A 347 31.42 -15.13 -7.34
CA ALA A 347 32.77 -14.66 -7.06
C ALA A 347 33.80 -15.30 -8.00
N GLN A 348 33.68 -16.61 -8.24
CA GLN A 348 34.57 -17.35 -9.15
C GLN A 348 34.34 -16.94 -10.62
N TYR A 349 33.10 -16.72 -11.04
CA TYR A 349 32.76 -16.19 -12.36
C TYR A 349 33.45 -14.83 -12.62
N ASN A 350 33.36 -13.91 -11.68
CA ASN A 350 34.03 -12.60 -11.79
C ASN A 350 35.55 -12.70 -11.81
N ALA A 351 36.14 -13.65 -11.09
CA ALA A 351 37.58 -13.92 -11.14
C ALA A 351 37.98 -14.51 -12.50
N ALA A 352 37.25 -15.49 -13.03
CA ALA A 352 37.48 -16.08 -14.34
C ALA A 352 37.33 -15.05 -15.47
N LEU A 353 36.33 -14.16 -15.38
CA LEU A 353 36.13 -13.07 -16.34
C LEU A 353 37.35 -12.13 -16.41
N LYS A 354 37.89 -11.74 -15.24
CA LYS A 354 39.10 -10.89 -15.17
C LYS A 354 40.37 -11.57 -15.73
N ASN A 355 40.42 -12.90 -15.60
CA ASN A 355 41.58 -13.70 -16.05
C ASN A 355 41.41 -14.19 -17.50
N GLY A 356 40.29 -13.97 -18.17
CA GLY A 356 40.02 -14.44 -19.53
C GLY A 356 39.83 -15.96 -19.66
N ASP A 357 39.49 -16.65 -18.56
CA ASP A 357 39.28 -18.11 -18.53
C ASP A 357 37.84 -18.48 -18.98
N SER A 358 37.67 -18.60 -20.29
CA SER A 358 36.37 -18.90 -20.89
C SER A 358 35.81 -20.28 -20.53
N ALA A 359 36.64 -21.26 -20.20
CA ALA A 359 36.16 -22.61 -19.84
C ALA A 359 35.48 -22.60 -18.45
N SER A 360 36.09 -21.93 -17.48
CA SER A 360 35.52 -21.79 -16.13
C SER A 360 34.29 -20.89 -16.09
N LEU A 361 34.17 -19.89 -16.99
CA LEU A 361 33.01 -19.01 -17.07
C LEU A 361 31.70 -19.77 -17.28
N GLN A 362 31.65 -20.71 -18.24
CA GLN A 362 30.43 -21.45 -18.54
C GLN A 362 30.00 -22.36 -17.37
N GLN A 363 30.97 -22.99 -16.70
CA GLN A 363 30.69 -23.83 -15.53
C GLN A 363 30.12 -23.02 -14.37
N HIS A 364 30.73 -21.89 -14.06
CA HIS A 364 30.25 -21.03 -12.96
C HIS A 364 28.89 -20.38 -13.30
N ARG A 365 28.67 -20.02 -14.57
CA ARG A 365 27.39 -19.51 -15.04
C ARG A 365 26.27 -20.51 -14.80
N GLN A 366 26.46 -21.78 -15.12
CA GLN A 366 25.47 -22.82 -14.89
C GLN A 366 25.11 -22.93 -13.40
N VAL A 367 26.11 -22.94 -12.52
CA VAL A 367 25.86 -22.99 -11.06
C VAL A 367 25.08 -21.77 -10.58
N ILE A 368 25.36 -20.58 -11.13
CA ILE A 368 24.61 -19.36 -10.82
C ILE A 368 23.16 -19.52 -11.27
N ASP A 369 22.91 -19.88 -12.50
CA ASP A 369 21.58 -19.99 -13.09
C ASP A 369 20.70 -20.99 -12.33
N ASP A 370 21.27 -22.13 -11.92
CA ASP A 370 20.57 -23.17 -11.16
C ASP A 370 20.19 -22.75 -9.73
N ASN A 371 20.95 -21.83 -9.14
CA ASN A 371 20.82 -21.49 -7.71
C ASN A 371 20.47 -20.02 -7.47
N PHE A 372 20.35 -19.18 -8.50
CA PHE A 372 20.15 -17.73 -8.36
C PHE A 372 18.89 -17.37 -7.56
N GLN A 373 17.82 -18.13 -7.71
CA GLN A 373 16.57 -17.91 -6.98
C GLN A 373 16.72 -17.98 -5.45
N TYR A 374 17.84 -18.51 -4.93
CA TYR A 374 18.16 -18.61 -3.52
C TYR A 374 19.29 -17.66 -3.10
N LEU A 375 19.74 -16.76 -3.98
CA LEU A 375 20.91 -15.91 -3.73
C LEU A 375 20.80 -15.13 -2.43
N GLY A 376 19.64 -14.59 -2.10
CA GLY A 376 19.41 -13.84 -0.87
C GLY A 376 19.65 -14.65 0.40
N TYR A 377 19.33 -15.94 0.36
CA TYR A 377 19.56 -16.84 1.51
C TYR A 377 21.04 -17.03 1.87
N ALA A 378 21.97 -16.77 0.93
CA ALA A 378 23.41 -16.80 1.23
C ALA A 378 23.87 -15.83 2.33
N TYR A 379 23.05 -14.86 2.63
CA TYR A 379 23.32 -13.83 3.63
C TYR A 379 22.60 -14.08 4.96
N LEU A 380 21.82 -15.14 5.10
CA LEU A 380 21.22 -15.55 6.35
C LEU A 380 22.13 -16.54 7.07
N ASP A 381 22.24 -16.40 8.39
CA ASP A 381 23.01 -17.31 9.22
C ASP A 381 22.13 -18.50 9.64
N GLU A 382 20.87 -18.25 9.93
CA GLU A 382 19.89 -19.26 10.36
C GLU A 382 18.57 -19.15 9.58
N PRO A 383 17.85 -20.27 9.39
CA PRO A 383 16.52 -20.28 8.74
C PRO A 383 15.48 -19.37 9.40
N SER A 384 15.55 -19.19 10.71
CA SER A 384 14.68 -18.33 11.51
C SER A 384 14.79 -16.85 11.17
N GLU A 385 15.93 -16.37 10.64
CA GLU A 385 16.12 -14.99 10.19
C GLU A 385 15.21 -14.61 9.01
N ALA A 386 14.71 -15.60 8.27
CA ALA A 386 13.77 -15.37 7.17
C ALA A 386 12.33 -15.16 7.63
N VAL A 387 12.05 -15.26 8.93
CA VAL A 387 10.71 -15.06 9.51
C VAL A 387 10.49 -13.56 9.78
N PRO A 388 9.44 -12.95 9.24
CA PRO A 388 9.11 -11.56 9.54
C PRO A 388 8.64 -11.37 10.99
N ASN A 389 8.51 -10.10 11.42
CA ASN A 389 7.98 -9.79 12.74
C ASN A 389 6.51 -10.22 12.84
N VAL A 390 6.27 -11.39 13.45
CA VAL A 390 4.94 -12.01 13.57
C VAL A 390 3.96 -11.10 14.33
N PRO A 391 4.24 -10.57 15.54
CA PRO A 391 3.30 -9.71 16.25
C PRO A 391 2.87 -8.49 15.45
N LEU A 392 3.81 -7.79 14.82
CA LEU A 392 3.50 -6.59 14.05
C LEU A 392 2.67 -6.92 12.80
N SER A 393 2.99 -8.01 12.09
CA SER A 393 2.23 -8.47 10.94
C SER A 393 0.81 -8.90 11.33
N PHE A 394 0.68 -9.68 12.38
CA PHE A 394 -0.60 -10.20 12.89
C PHE A 394 -1.56 -9.08 13.32
N TYR A 395 -1.12 -8.22 14.26
CA TYR A 395 -2.00 -7.17 14.77
C TYR A 395 -2.35 -6.13 13.71
N SER A 396 -1.43 -5.81 12.79
CA SER A 396 -1.72 -4.90 11.70
C SER A 396 -2.73 -5.49 10.71
N PHE A 397 -2.62 -6.77 10.39
CA PHE A 397 -3.57 -7.45 9.50
C PHE A 397 -4.98 -7.47 10.12
N HIS A 398 -5.10 -7.89 11.35
CA HIS A 398 -6.40 -7.97 12.03
C HIS A 398 -7.04 -6.58 12.25
N ALA A 399 -6.23 -5.57 12.58
CA ALA A 399 -6.71 -4.19 12.66
C ALA A 399 -7.21 -3.67 11.31
N MET A 400 -6.50 -3.97 10.21
CA MET A 400 -6.90 -3.59 8.86
C MET A 400 -8.22 -4.25 8.47
N VAL A 401 -8.36 -5.56 8.63
CA VAL A 401 -9.57 -6.32 8.23
C VAL A 401 -10.78 -5.89 9.07
N THR A 402 -10.62 -5.79 10.39
CA THR A 402 -11.69 -5.37 11.30
C THR A 402 -12.19 -3.96 10.97
N THR A 403 -11.25 -3.03 10.74
CA THR A 403 -11.60 -1.65 10.36
C THR A 403 -12.23 -1.61 8.96
N GLY A 404 -11.78 -2.44 8.03
CA GLY A 404 -12.41 -2.60 6.72
C GLY A 404 -13.87 -3.01 6.82
N GLY A 405 -14.17 -4.02 7.65
CA GLY A 405 -15.54 -4.44 7.96
C GLY A 405 -16.40 -3.31 8.57
N TYR A 406 -15.81 -2.56 9.51
CA TYR A 406 -16.46 -1.36 10.06
C TYR A 406 -16.79 -0.34 8.97
N LEU A 407 -15.88 -0.06 8.03
CA LEU A 407 -16.09 0.92 6.96
C LEU A 407 -17.22 0.50 6.01
N VAL A 408 -17.36 -0.77 5.69
CA VAL A 408 -18.49 -1.28 4.91
C VAL A 408 -19.81 -0.94 5.61
N LEU A 409 -19.93 -1.30 6.89
CA LEU A 409 -21.13 -1.01 7.69
C LEU A 409 -21.36 0.50 7.83
N PHE A 410 -20.31 1.28 8.07
CA PHE A 410 -20.39 2.72 8.20
C PHE A 410 -21.01 3.39 6.96
N PHE A 411 -20.50 3.09 5.76
CA PHE A 411 -21.04 3.69 4.54
C PHE A 411 -22.46 3.23 4.22
N ILE A 412 -22.79 1.97 4.48
CA ILE A 412 -24.16 1.47 4.35
C ILE A 412 -25.11 2.26 5.27
N VAL A 413 -24.74 2.43 6.54
CA VAL A 413 -25.55 3.18 7.51
C VAL A 413 -25.70 4.64 7.07
N VAL A 414 -24.61 5.30 6.65
CA VAL A 414 -24.66 6.68 6.15
C VAL A 414 -25.62 6.81 4.98
N LEU A 415 -25.56 5.91 3.99
CA LEU A 415 -26.46 5.93 2.83
C LEU A 415 -27.92 5.66 3.24
N LEU A 416 -28.16 4.70 4.13
CA LEU A 416 -29.51 4.44 4.63
C LEU A 416 -30.11 5.67 5.32
N LEU A 417 -29.34 6.37 6.14
CA LEU A 417 -29.79 7.59 6.82
C LEU A 417 -30.02 8.75 5.84
N LEU A 418 -29.26 8.82 4.74
CA LEU A 418 -29.44 9.84 3.69
C LEU A 418 -30.70 9.63 2.85
N TYR A 419 -31.02 8.38 2.53
CA TYR A 419 -32.17 8.06 1.65
C TYR A 419 -33.44 7.69 2.40
N LYS A 420 -33.34 7.30 3.68
CA LYS A 420 -34.48 6.99 4.56
C LYS A 420 -34.45 7.82 5.84
N PRO A 421 -34.60 9.16 5.75
CA PRO A 421 -34.46 10.04 6.91
C PRO A 421 -35.49 9.79 8.03
N LYS A 422 -36.58 9.11 7.73
CA LYS A 422 -37.59 8.70 8.74
C LYS A 422 -37.05 7.67 9.76
N TRP A 423 -35.91 7.01 9.46
CA TRP A 423 -35.25 6.09 10.37
C TRP A 423 -34.39 6.81 11.42
N VAL A 424 -34.13 8.11 11.22
CA VAL A 424 -33.50 8.92 12.24
C VAL A 424 -34.59 9.33 13.23
N PRO A 425 -34.67 8.75 14.43
CA PRO A 425 -35.56 9.24 15.46
C PRO A 425 -35.16 10.71 15.73
N GLY A 426 -36.11 11.61 15.96
CA GLY A 426 -35.93 13.04 16.18
C GLY A 426 -35.10 13.41 17.43
N LYS A 427 -34.09 12.60 17.78
CA LYS A 427 -33.18 12.76 18.89
C LYS A 427 -31.91 13.47 18.41
N GLU A 428 -31.84 14.76 18.64
CA GLU A 428 -30.65 15.59 18.37
C GLU A 428 -29.34 14.98 18.89
N LYS A 429 -29.39 14.29 20.03
CA LYS A 429 -28.25 13.58 20.62
C LYS A 429 -27.72 12.46 19.72
N LEU A 430 -28.59 11.69 19.09
CA LEU A 430 -28.18 10.59 18.20
C LEU A 430 -27.56 11.11 16.89
N ALA A 431 -28.09 12.20 16.34
CA ALA A 431 -27.49 12.85 15.17
C ALA A 431 -26.10 13.41 15.49
N LYS A 432 -25.92 14.04 16.65
CA LYS A 432 -24.58 14.51 17.11
C LYS A 432 -23.60 13.35 17.28
N LEU A 433 -24.03 12.22 17.84
CA LEU A 433 -23.19 11.02 17.93
C LEU A 433 -22.77 10.53 16.52
N GLY A 434 -23.70 10.48 15.57
CA GLY A 434 -23.38 10.11 14.17
C GLY A 434 -22.37 11.06 13.53
N TYR A 435 -22.45 12.36 13.78
CA TYR A 435 -21.46 13.33 13.29
C TYR A 435 -20.08 13.13 13.92
N TRP A 436 -19.99 12.83 15.21
CA TRP A 436 -18.73 12.50 15.88
C TRP A 436 -18.13 11.20 15.33
N LEU A 437 -18.95 10.16 15.12
CA LEU A 437 -18.49 8.90 14.49
C LEU A 437 -17.93 9.19 13.08
N ALA A 438 -18.60 10.02 12.28
CA ALA A 438 -18.12 10.41 10.96
C ALA A 438 -16.76 11.11 11.02
N ILE A 439 -16.54 12.01 11.98
CA ILE A 439 -15.24 12.70 12.19
C ILE A 439 -14.16 11.69 12.57
N LEU A 440 -14.45 10.79 13.51
CA LEU A 440 -13.50 9.78 14.00
C LEU A 440 -13.19 8.71 12.93
N THR A 441 -14.07 8.51 11.96
CA THR A 441 -13.82 7.60 10.83
C THR A 441 -12.66 8.07 9.95
N ILE A 442 -12.36 9.38 9.87
CA ILE A 442 -11.20 9.87 9.11
C ILE A 442 -9.90 9.25 9.63
N PRO A 443 -9.44 9.49 10.86
CA PRO A 443 -8.19 8.92 11.34
C PRO A 443 -8.21 7.38 11.40
N LEU A 444 -9.38 6.78 11.63
CA LEU A 444 -9.51 5.32 11.63
C LEU A 444 -9.27 4.72 10.24
N THR A 445 -9.72 5.39 9.16
CA THR A 445 -9.46 4.94 7.79
C THR A 445 -7.98 5.10 7.41
N TYR A 446 -7.31 6.15 7.87
CA TYR A 446 -5.86 6.29 7.72
C TYR A 446 -5.11 5.17 8.46
N LEU A 447 -5.49 4.88 9.69
CA LEU A 447 -4.90 3.78 10.47
C LEU A 447 -5.07 2.43 9.73
N CYS A 448 -6.26 2.14 9.22
CA CYS A 448 -6.54 0.96 8.42
C CYS A 448 -5.58 0.85 7.22
N SER A 449 -5.42 1.92 6.47
CA SER A 449 -4.55 1.97 5.31
C SER A 449 -3.06 1.81 5.67
N MET A 450 -2.61 2.42 6.78
CA MET A 450 -1.26 2.24 7.32
C MET A 450 -1.00 0.81 7.77
N CYS A 451 -1.96 0.18 8.43
CA CYS A 451 -1.87 -1.24 8.80
C CYS A 451 -1.68 -2.13 7.56
N GLY A 452 -2.36 -1.84 6.45
CA GLY A 452 -2.16 -2.55 5.18
C GLY A 452 -0.72 -2.45 4.67
N TRP A 453 -0.10 -1.27 4.75
CA TRP A 453 1.32 -1.10 4.38
C TRP A 453 2.26 -1.82 5.35
N ILE A 454 2.00 -1.79 6.64
CA ILE A 454 2.79 -2.54 7.62
C ILE A 454 2.77 -4.03 7.27
N VAL A 455 1.61 -4.61 7.00
CA VAL A 455 1.49 -6.02 6.55
C VAL A 455 2.27 -6.27 5.27
N ALA A 456 2.14 -5.38 4.28
CA ALA A 456 2.81 -5.53 2.99
C ALA A 456 4.34 -5.51 3.11
N GLU A 457 4.88 -4.58 3.91
CA GLU A 457 6.33 -4.30 3.95
C GLU A 457 7.04 -5.01 5.11
N VAL A 458 6.45 -5.07 6.31
CA VAL A 458 7.00 -5.82 7.44
C VAL A 458 6.85 -7.32 7.22
N GLY A 459 5.70 -7.77 6.68
CA GLY A 459 5.48 -9.17 6.33
C GLY A 459 6.39 -9.70 5.22
N ARG A 460 7.11 -8.84 4.52
CA ARG A 460 8.15 -9.20 3.54
C ARG A 460 9.54 -9.33 4.15
N GLN A 461 9.78 -8.83 5.35
CA GLN A 461 11.11 -8.85 5.97
C GLN A 461 11.62 -10.29 6.16
N PRO A 462 12.94 -10.53 6.07
CA PRO A 462 14.03 -9.55 5.96
C PRO A 462 14.31 -9.05 4.52
N TRP A 463 13.47 -9.36 3.57
CA TRP A 463 13.72 -9.13 2.14
C TRP A 463 13.44 -7.70 1.71
N THR A 464 14.37 -7.09 0.98
CA THR A 464 14.10 -5.95 0.09
C THR A 464 13.51 -6.45 -1.23
N ILE A 465 14.09 -7.52 -1.80
CA ILE A 465 13.53 -8.26 -2.93
C ILE A 465 13.37 -9.70 -2.46
N GLN A 466 12.17 -10.22 -2.53
CA GLN A 466 11.81 -11.54 -2.03
C GLN A 466 12.81 -12.60 -2.52
N ASP A 467 13.40 -13.35 -1.59
CA ASP A 467 14.36 -14.44 -1.78
C ASP A 467 15.71 -14.08 -2.44
N LEU A 468 15.83 -12.88 -3.04
CA LEU A 468 17.02 -12.46 -3.80
C LEU A 468 17.91 -11.48 -3.04
N MET A 469 17.34 -10.53 -2.29
CA MET A 469 18.13 -9.48 -1.67
C MET A 469 17.57 -9.11 -0.28
N PRO A 470 18.25 -9.50 0.80
CA PRO A 470 17.88 -9.03 2.13
C PRO A 470 18.31 -7.58 2.37
N ASN A 471 17.64 -6.90 3.33
CA ASN A 471 17.89 -5.48 3.63
C ASN A 471 19.35 -5.15 3.91
N LYS A 472 20.09 -6.04 4.59
CA LYS A 472 21.49 -5.81 4.93
C LYS A 472 22.43 -5.68 3.73
N VAL A 473 22.00 -6.15 2.56
CA VAL A 473 22.77 -6.06 1.29
C VAL A 473 22.26 -4.92 0.41
N ALA A 474 21.02 -4.51 0.59
CA ALA A 474 20.33 -3.55 -0.27
C ALA A 474 20.70 -2.09 0.03
N ILE A 475 21.17 -1.79 1.25
CA ILE A 475 21.51 -0.44 1.69
C ILE A 475 22.81 0.07 1.06
N SER A 476 22.94 1.39 0.99
CA SER A 476 24.16 2.08 0.59
C SER A 476 25.27 1.90 1.64
N ASP A 477 26.52 2.00 1.19
CA ASP A 477 27.70 2.01 2.09
C ASP A 477 27.81 3.37 2.79
N LEU A 478 27.01 3.55 3.83
CA LEU A 478 26.92 4.76 4.64
C LEU A 478 27.22 4.45 6.11
N THR A 479 27.70 5.47 6.84
CA THR A 479 27.82 5.35 8.28
C THR A 479 26.47 5.53 8.98
N SER A 480 26.27 4.83 10.09
CA SER A 480 25.05 4.94 10.90
C SER A 480 24.74 6.39 11.32
N GLY A 481 25.79 7.21 11.59
CA GLY A 481 25.62 8.62 11.95
C GLY A 481 25.06 9.48 10.82
N HIS A 482 25.46 9.23 9.56
CA HIS A 482 24.90 9.96 8.42
C HIS A 482 23.40 9.67 8.26
N VAL A 483 23.01 8.39 8.29
CA VAL A 483 21.60 7.99 8.14
C VAL A 483 20.76 8.50 9.32
N GLN A 484 21.30 8.46 10.55
CA GLN A 484 20.61 9.01 11.72
C GLN A 484 20.38 10.52 11.57
N THR A 485 21.34 11.26 11.06
CA THR A 485 21.21 12.71 10.85
C THR A 485 20.09 13.01 9.83
N THR A 486 20.10 12.33 8.69
CA THR A 486 19.06 12.52 7.66
C THR A 486 17.67 12.07 8.15
N PHE A 487 17.60 11.00 8.94
CA PHE A 487 16.35 10.57 9.59
C PHE A 487 15.72 11.69 10.42
N TRP A 488 16.49 12.33 11.29
CA TRP A 488 15.95 13.41 12.13
C TRP A 488 15.61 14.67 11.35
N ILE A 489 16.38 15.01 10.31
CA ILE A 489 16.05 16.11 9.40
C ILE A 489 14.69 15.84 8.74
N PHE A 490 14.50 14.64 8.18
CA PHE A 490 13.24 14.27 7.53
C PHE A 490 12.08 14.22 8.54
N ALA A 491 12.29 13.67 9.74
CA ALA A 491 11.28 13.66 10.77
C ALA A 491 10.76 15.07 11.09
N VAL A 492 11.65 16.06 11.22
CA VAL A 492 11.29 17.44 11.47
C VAL A 492 10.58 18.06 10.26
N VAL A 493 11.13 17.91 9.06
CA VAL A 493 10.57 18.50 7.83
C VAL A 493 9.19 17.92 7.53
N PHE A 494 9.03 16.61 7.54
CA PHE A 494 7.74 15.98 7.26
C PHE A 494 6.69 16.29 8.33
N THR A 495 7.10 16.34 9.60
CA THR A 495 6.18 16.78 10.68
C THR A 495 5.72 18.22 10.47
N ALA A 496 6.61 19.13 10.09
CA ALA A 496 6.25 20.52 9.78
C ALA A 496 5.30 20.61 8.57
N LEU A 497 5.56 19.81 7.51
CA LEU A 497 4.68 19.75 6.34
C LEU A 497 3.30 19.20 6.71
N LEU A 498 3.22 18.14 7.51
CA LEU A 498 1.95 17.59 7.98
C LEU A 498 1.16 18.60 8.83
N ILE A 499 1.82 19.28 9.77
CA ILE A 499 1.19 20.33 10.58
C ILE A 499 0.68 21.46 9.68
N ALA A 500 1.46 21.88 8.68
CA ALA A 500 1.07 22.90 7.72
C ALA A 500 -0.17 22.45 6.91
N ASP A 501 -0.14 21.24 6.36
CA ASP A 501 -1.27 20.68 5.59
C ASP A 501 -2.56 20.65 6.40
N VAL A 502 -2.53 19.97 7.56
CA VAL A 502 -3.70 19.84 8.43
C VAL A 502 -4.21 21.21 8.88
N SER A 503 -3.30 22.14 9.24
CA SER A 503 -3.67 23.49 9.66
C SER A 503 -4.32 24.29 8.53
N ILE A 504 -3.79 24.20 7.30
CA ILE A 504 -4.34 24.89 6.13
C ILE A 504 -5.68 24.27 5.76
N ILE A 505 -5.81 22.96 5.70
CA ILE A 505 -7.06 22.25 5.40
C ILE A 505 -8.13 22.64 6.44
N CYS A 506 -7.85 22.55 7.74
CA CYS A 506 -8.78 22.93 8.81
C CYS A 506 -9.18 24.40 8.71
N LYS A 507 -8.23 25.31 8.41
CA LYS A 507 -8.50 26.73 8.20
C LYS A 507 -9.39 26.98 6.99
N GLN A 508 -9.15 26.28 5.87
CA GLN A 508 -9.97 26.37 4.66
C GLN A 508 -11.40 25.87 4.93
N ILE A 509 -11.55 24.72 5.57
CA ILE A 509 -12.85 24.17 5.97
C ILE A 509 -13.57 25.18 6.88
N SER A 510 -12.91 25.70 7.90
CA SER A 510 -13.51 26.66 8.84
C SER A 510 -13.89 27.97 8.16
N LYS A 511 -13.04 28.53 7.29
CA LYS A 511 -13.29 29.78 6.56
C LYS A 511 -14.45 29.61 5.58
N LYS A 512 -14.40 28.61 4.72
CA LYS A 512 -15.42 28.36 3.70
C LYS A 512 -16.75 27.90 4.29
N SER A 513 -16.74 27.21 5.43
CA SER A 513 -17.98 26.83 6.10
C SER A 513 -18.73 28.03 6.72
N LYS A 514 -18.08 29.17 6.92
CA LYS A 514 -18.72 30.42 7.38
C LYS A 514 -19.35 31.20 6.22
N THR A 515 -18.89 31.00 4.98
CA THR A 515 -19.57 31.52 3.79
C THR A 515 -20.77 30.62 3.46
N ASN A 516 -21.84 31.21 3.00
CA ASN A 516 -23.02 30.42 2.62
C ASN A 516 -22.79 29.78 1.26
N LEU A 517 -22.33 28.50 1.25
CA LEU A 517 -22.09 27.70 0.05
C LEU A 517 -23.41 27.28 -0.65
N ASP A 518 -24.54 27.53 -0.01
CA ASP A 518 -25.87 27.23 -0.56
C ASP A 518 -26.46 28.44 -1.31
N ILE A 519 -25.89 29.64 -1.14
CA ILE A 519 -26.24 30.86 -1.87
C ILE A 519 -25.15 31.13 -2.90
N VAL A 520 -25.52 31.11 -4.15
CA VAL A 520 -24.63 31.53 -5.24
C VAL A 520 -24.70 33.06 -5.33
N GLU A 521 -23.62 33.75 -4.95
CA GLU A 521 -23.47 35.16 -5.34
C GLU A 521 -23.30 35.21 -6.86
N THR A 522 -24.36 35.58 -7.57
CA THR A 522 -24.29 35.94 -8.99
C THR A 522 -23.44 37.20 -9.13
N LYS A 523 -22.14 37.06 -9.32
CA LYS A 523 -21.23 38.12 -9.78
C LYS A 523 -20.70 37.80 -11.16
#